data_e7630a157b323aad9f6d36defd0e4ee4
#
_entry.id   e7630a157b323aad9f6d36defd0e4ee4
#
_cell.length_a   1.000
_cell.length_b   1.000
_cell.length_c   1.000
_cell.angle_alpha   90.00
_cell.angle_beta   90.00
_cell.angle_gamma   90.00
#
_symmetry.space_group_name_H-M   'P 1'
#
loop_
_entity.id
_entity.type
_entity.pdbx_description
1 polymer ?
#
loop_
_entity_poly.entity_id
_entity_poly.type
_entity_poly.pdbx_seq_one_letter_code
_entity_poly.pdbx_strand_id
1 'polypeptide(L)'
;GSGALGSGFGAKLFQHGYDVTLIDNWEPQVTTIQQDGLHIDINGEAHHFRLPMYRLTEIPKATSYDIVFLFPKSMQLEEVLSHIQPHLHDNTIVVCTMNGLKHERLIQQYVSIDRIVRGVTTWTAGIDQPGHTHLMGQGPVEIGCLVPEGKESVDIIVNLLQNAELKGVKSEHLHQSIWKKICVNGTANSLCTILECNLAAL
;
A
#
# COMPACT_ATOMS: atom_id res chain seq x y z
N GLY A 1 -1.88 -2.04 -6.80
CA GLY A 1 -1.02 -3.22 -6.70
C GLY A 1 -1.37 -4.07 -5.50
N SER A 2 -1.88 -5.27 -5.74
CA SER A 2 -2.25 -6.25 -4.70
C SER A 2 -1.20 -7.37 -4.62
N GLY A 3 0.06 -6.97 -4.70
CA GLY A 3 1.19 -7.80 -4.32
C GLY A 3 1.18 -8.06 -2.81
N ALA A 4 2.33 -8.39 -2.22
CA ALA A 4 2.44 -8.75 -0.81
C ALA A 4 1.83 -7.71 0.16
N LEU A 5 2.34 -6.47 0.15
CA LEU A 5 1.83 -5.41 1.04
C LEU A 5 0.40 -4.99 0.72
N GLY A 6 0.04 -4.89 -0.57
CA GLY A 6 -1.31 -4.52 -0.97
C GLY A 6 -2.36 -5.54 -0.52
N SER A 7 -2.07 -6.83 -0.67
CA SER A 7 -2.91 -7.91 -0.14
C SER A 7 -3.00 -7.86 1.39
N GLY A 8 -1.87 -7.64 2.07
CA GLY A 8 -1.82 -7.55 3.52
C GLY A 8 -2.65 -6.41 4.10
N PHE A 9 -2.47 -5.21 3.56
CA PHE A 9 -3.24 -4.03 3.98
C PHE A 9 -4.72 -4.18 3.63
N GLY A 10 -5.02 -4.68 2.41
CA GLY A 10 -6.39 -4.96 2.00
C GLY A 10 -7.09 -5.97 2.92
N ALA A 11 -6.42 -7.05 3.29
CA ALA A 11 -6.95 -8.06 4.21
C ALA A 11 -7.26 -7.46 5.59
N LYS A 12 -6.34 -6.68 6.16
CA LYS A 12 -6.55 -6.01 7.46
C LYS A 12 -7.73 -5.03 7.42
N LEU A 13 -7.83 -4.23 6.37
CA LEU A 13 -8.97 -3.32 6.20
C LEU A 13 -10.29 -4.09 6.05
N PHE A 14 -10.31 -5.13 5.21
CA PHE A 14 -11.49 -5.96 5.00
C PHE A 14 -11.93 -6.68 6.29
N GLN A 15 -10.98 -7.22 7.05
CA GLN A 15 -11.23 -7.86 8.35
C GLN A 15 -11.95 -6.93 9.33
N HIS A 16 -11.69 -5.62 9.24
CA HIS A 16 -12.29 -4.59 10.11
C HIS A 16 -13.52 -3.90 9.49
N GLY A 17 -14.13 -4.52 8.47
CA GLY A 17 -15.42 -4.11 7.94
C GLY A 17 -15.39 -3.00 6.88
N TYR A 18 -14.21 -2.66 6.35
CA TYR A 18 -14.13 -1.73 5.22
C TYR A 18 -14.46 -2.43 3.91
N ASP A 19 -15.09 -1.70 2.99
CA ASP A 19 -15.30 -2.15 1.61
C ASP A 19 -13.97 -2.05 0.84
N VAL A 20 -13.40 -3.19 0.52
CA VAL A 20 -12.06 -3.28 -0.08
C VAL A 20 -12.11 -3.99 -1.42
N THR A 21 -11.51 -3.35 -2.42
CA THR A 21 -11.26 -3.96 -3.73
C THR A 21 -9.75 -4.09 -3.94
N LEU A 22 -9.28 -5.29 -4.24
CA LEU A 22 -7.92 -5.54 -4.67
C LEU A 22 -7.79 -5.35 -6.18
N ILE A 23 -6.67 -4.72 -6.62
CA ILE A 23 -6.41 -4.47 -8.04
C ILE A 23 -4.96 -4.80 -8.34
N ASP A 24 -4.69 -5.65 -9.32
CA ASP A 24 -3.36 -6.00 -9.80
C ASP A 24 -3.37 -6.43 -11.26
N ASN A 25 -2.19 -6.47 -11.91
CA ASN A 25 -2.02 -6.98 -13.27
C ASN A 25 -1.33 -8.34 -13.32
N TRP A 26 -0.84 -8.86 -12.17
CA TRP A 26 -0.22 -10.17 -12.14
C TRP A 26 -1.30 -11.27 -12.20
N GLU A 27 -1.47 -11.82 -13.40
CA GLU A 27 -2.56 -12.74 -13.73
C GLU A 27 -2.70 -13.93 -12.77
N PRO A 28 -1.63 -14.65 -12.38
CA PRO A 28 -1.76 -15.74 -11.42
C PRO A 28 -2.36 -15.30 -10.09
N GLN A 29 -1.95 -14.14 -9.57
CA GLN A 29 -2.48 -13.59 -8.31
C GLN A 29 -3.97 -13.24 -8.44
N VAL A 30 -4.32 -12.53 -9.51
CA VAL A 30 -5.72 -12.12 -9.78
C VAL A 30 -6.62 -13.33 -9.89
N THR A 31 -6.25 -14.28 -10.75
CA THR A 31 -7.07 -15.48 -11.03
C THR A 31 -7.26 -16.32 -9.78
N THR A 32 -6.19 -16.57 -9.01
CA THR A 32 -6.29 -17.38 -7.79
C THR A 32 -7.18 -16.69 -6.74
N ILE A 33 -6.99 -15.37 -6.50
CA ILE A 33 -7.83 -14.66 -5.52
C ILE A 33 -9.29 -14.60 -5.96
N GLN A 34 -9.57 -14.45 -7.25
CA GLN A 34 -10.95 -14.48 -7.77
C GLN A 34 -11.63 -15.82 -7.58
N GLN A 35 -10.91 -16.93 -7.77
CA GLN A 35 -11.45 -18.29 -7.69
C GLN A 35 -11.53 -18.79 -6.25
N ASP A 36 -10.44 -18.68 -5.52
CA ASP A 36 -10.25 -19.34 -4.24
C ASP A 36 -10.29 -18.37 -3.04
N GLY A 37 -10.19 -17.05 -3.29
CA GLY A 37 -10.02 -16.05 -2.25
C GLY A 37 -8.54 -15.80 -1.91
N LEU A 38 -8.32 -14.86 -1.01
CA LEU A 38 -6.99 -14.53 -0.47
C LEU A 38 -6.70 -15.35 0.78
N HIS A 39 -5.71 -16.20 0.74
CA HIS A 39 -5.12 -16.86 1.90
C HIS A 39 -3.97 -16.02 2.44
N ILE A 40 -4.01 -15.67 3.70
CA ILE A 40 -2.98 -14.81 4.30
C ILE A 40 -2.66 -15.22 5.72
N ASP A 41 -1.37 -15.31 6.01
CA ASP A 41 -0.86 -15.38 7.38
C ASP A 41 -0.59 -13.95 7.88
N ILE A 42 -1.20 -13.56 8.99
CA ILE A 42 -0.98 -12.27 9.64
C ILE A 42 -0.34 -12.52 11.00
N ASN A 43 0.97 -12.27 11.10
CA ASN A 43 1.73 -12.47 12.34
C ASN A 43 1.62 -13.89 12.93
N GLY A 44 1.55 -14.92 12.09
CA GLY A 44 1.43 -16.33 12.50
C GLY A 44 -0.01 -16.82 12.62
N GLU A 45 -1.00 -16.00 12.32
CA GLU A 45 -2.40 -16.39 12.27
C GLU A 45 -2.90 -16.50 10.84
N ALA A 46 -3.39 -17.68 10.46
CA ALA A 46 -3.90 -17.94 9.11
C ALA A 46 -5.33 -17.44 8.95
N HIS A 47 -5.57 -16.70 7.88
CA HIS A 47 -6.87 -16.17 7.51
C HIS A 47 -7.20 -16.49 6.06
N HIS A 48 -8.50 -16.50 5.74
CA HIS A 48 -9.02 -16.66 4.39
C HIS A 48 -10.14 -15.66 4.14
N PHE A 49 -9.97 -14.81 3.13
CA PHE A 49 -10.93 -13.75 2.80
C PHE A 49 -11.42 -13.89 1.34
N ARG A 50 -12.71 -13.72 1.14
CA ARG A 50 -13.32 -13.55 -0.18
C ARG A 50 -13.67 -12.09 -0.36
N LEU A 51 -12.83 -11.38 -1.14
CA LEU A 51 -12.97 -9.95 -1.40
C LEU A 51 -12.84 -9.69 -2.91
N PRO A 52 -13.46 -8.62 -3.43
CA PRO A 52 -13.38 -8.27 -4.84
C PRO A 52 -11.92 -8.11 -5.29
N MET A 53 -11.58 -8.74 -6.41
CA MET A 53 -10.27 -8.65 -7.06
C MET A 53 -10.48 -8.41 -8.55
N TYR A 54 -9.82 -7.39 -9.10
CA TYR A 54 -9.88 -7.06 -10.52
C TYR A 54 -8.50 -6.87 -11.13
N ARG A 55 -8.40 -7.15 -12.42
CA ARG A 55 -7.30 -6.60 -13.22
C ARG A 55 -7.49 -5.09 -13.36
N LEU A 56 -6.40 -4.37 -13.51
CA LEU A 56 -6.42 -2.92 -13.66
C LEU A 56 -7.33 -2.46 -14.83
N THR A 57 -7.41 -3.25 -15.90
CA THR A 57 -8.24 -2.99 -17.08
C THR A 57 -9.69 -3.46 -16.96
N GLU A 58 -10.03 -4.18 -15.88
CA GLU A 58 -11.34 -4.82 -15.69
C GLU A 58 -12.15 -4.22 -14.54
N ILE A 59 -11.69 -3.11 -13.97
CA ILE A 59 -12.43 -2.40 -12.92
C ILE A 59 -13.79 -1.98 -13.47
N PRO A 60 -14.91 -2.31 -12.79
CA PRO A 60 -16.25 -1.94 -13.28
C PRO A 60 -16.38 -0.41 -13.43
N LYS A 61 -16.86 0.06 -14.58
CA LYS A 61 -16.90 1.50 -14.92
C LYS A 61 -17.67 2.37 -13.94
N ALA A 62 -18.66 1.82 -13.26
CA ALA A 62 -19.47 2.55 -12.28
C ALA A 62 -18.82 2.64 -10.89
N THR A 63 -17.63 2.03 -10.69
CA THR A 63 -16.95 2.04 -9.41
C THR A 63 -16.18 3.33 -9.24
N SER A 64 -16.28 3.94 -8.07
CA SER A 64 -15.41 5.03 -7.61
C SER A 64 -14.87 4.70 -6.24
N TYR A 65 -13.69 5.23 -5.92
CA TYR A 65 -13.00 4.94 -4.68
C TYR A 65 -12.79 6.20 -3.85
N ASP A 66 -13.17 6.15 -2.57
CA ASP A 66 -12.89 7.23 -1.61
C ASP A 66 -11.40 7.26 -1.23
N ILE A 67 -10.77 6.08 -1.14
CA ILE A 67 -9.37 5.95 -0.75
C ILE A 67 -8.67 4.94 -1.67
N VAL A 68 -7.51 5.32 -2.18
CA VAL A 68 -6.66 4.45 -3.01
C VAL A 68 -5.29 4.29 -2.36
N PHE A 69 -4.93 3.06 -1.99
CA PHE A 69 -3.58 2.70 -1.55
C PHE A 69 -2.72 2.26 -2.75
N LEU A 70 -1.58 2.91 -2.93
CA LEU A 70 -0.65 2.62 -4.02
C LEU A 70 0.51 1.74 -3.54
N PHE A 71 0.57 0.51 -4.08
CA PHE A 71 1.64 -0.45 -3.83
C PHE A 71 2.29 -1.02 -5.13
N PRO A 72 2.17 -0.39 -6.32
CA PRO A 72 2.86 -0.88 -7.50
C PRO A 72 4.37 -0.69 -7.38
N LYS A 73 5.14 -1.29 -8.28
CA LYS A 73 6.54 -0.90 -8.48
C LYS A 73 6.60 0.49 -9.11
N SER A 74 7.64 1.27 -8.79
CA SER A 74 7.76 2.67 -9.25
C SER A 74 7.61 2.83 -10.77
N MET A 75 8.10 1.87 -11.55
CA MET A 75 7.99 1.89 -13.01
C MET A 75 6.56 1.69 -13.54
N GLN A 76 5.67 1.14 -12.72
CA GLN A 76 4.27 0.87 -13.09
C GLN A 76 3.32 1.98 -12.61
N LEU A 77 3.82 2.95 -11.84
CA LEU A 77 2.97 3.93 -11.16
C LEU A 77 2.14 4.76 -12.14
N GLU A 78 2.73 5.20 -13.26
CA GLU A 78 2.05 5.99 -14.28
C GLU A 78 0.92 5.19 -14.96
N GLU A 79 1.19 3.95 -15.35
CA GLU A 79 0.20 3.03 -15.90
C GLU A 79 -0.97 2.83 -14.93
N VAL A 80 -0.66 2.56 -13.66
CA VAL A 80 -1.69 2.37 -12.63
C VAL A 80 -2.53 3.63 -12.46
N LEU A 81 -1.92 4.80 -12.35
CA LEU A 81 -2.64 6.06 -12.18
C LEU A 81 -3.55 6.38 -13.37
N SER A 82 -3.08 6.19 -14.60
CA SER A 82 -3.87 6.43 -15.80
C SER A 82 -5.12 5.53 -15.88
N HIS A 83 -5.01 4.27 -15.47
CA HIS A 83 -6.14 3.35 -15.49
C HIS A 83 -7.12 3.57 -14.34
N ILE A 84 -6.65 3.97 -13.16
CA ILE A 84 -7.55 4.24 -12.03
C ILE A 84 -8.18 5.64 -12.10
N GLN A 85 -7.67 6.54 -12.93
CA GLN A 85 -8.19 7.91 -13.05
C GLN A 85 -9.71 7.99 -13.24
N PRO A 86 -10.37 7.17 -14.08
CA PRO A 86 -11.83 7.20 -14.23
C PRO A 86 -12.60 6.82 -12.96
N HIS A 87 -11.93 6.24 -11.98
CA HIS A 87 -12.48 5.76 -10.70
C HIS A 87 -12.16 6.69 -9.53
N LEU A 88 -11.49 7.82 -9.80
CA LEU A 88 -11.20 8.86 -8.81
C LEU A 88 -12.27 9.96 -8.89
N HIS A 89 -12.55 10.57 -7.76
CA HIS A 89 -13.39 11.77 -7.66
C HIS A 89 -12.66 12.86 -6.84
N ASP A 90 -13.20 14.07 -6.80
CA ASP A 90 -12.54 15.25 -6.19
C ASP A 90 -12.13 15.05 -4.72
N ASN A 91 -12.81 14.15 -4.01
CA ASN A 91 -12.51 13.86 -2.61
C ASN A 91 -11.68 12.57 -2.41
N THR A 92 -11.27 11.88 -3.47
CA THR A 92 -10.45 10.67 -3.35
C THR A 92 -9.11 10.96 -2.69
N ILE A 93 -8.79 10.25 -1.62
CA ILE A 93 -7.49 10.33 -0.96
C ILE A 93 -6.57 9.24 -1.53
N VAL A 94 -5.40 9.63 -1.99
CA VAL A 94 -4.39 8.70 -2.51
C VAL A 94 -3.28 8.53 -1.49
N VAL A 95 -3.13 7.32 -0.96
CA VAL A 95 -2.12 6.95 0.03
C VAL A 95 -0.96 6.26 -0.66
N CYS A 96 0.25 6.80 -0.52
CA CYS A 96 1.45 6.27 -1.12
C CYS A 96 2.55 6.03 -0.09
N THR A 97 2.75 4.77 0.29
CA THR A 97 3.84 4.30 1.16
C THR A 97 4.93 3.57 0.40
N MET A 98 4.94 3.72 -0.92
CA MET A 98 5.96 3.11 -1.80
C MET A 98 7.37 3.55 -1.43
N ASN A 99 8.32 2.63 -1.58
CA ASN A 99 9.74 2.95 -1.43
C ASN A 99 10.20 3.91 -2.54
N GLY A 100 11.09 4.84 -2.17
CA GLY A 100 11.64 5.82 -3.11
C GLY A 100 11.07 7.22 -2.93
N LEU A 101 11.48 8.10 -3.84
CA LEU A 101 11.21 9.55 -3.80
C LEU A 101 10.38 10.00 -5.00
N LYS A 102 9.76 11.17 -4.85
CA LYS A 102 9.13 11.94 -5.93
C LYS A 102 7.88 11.32 -6.57
N HIS A 103 7.29 10.27 -5.98
CA HIS A 103 6.04 9.69 -6.49
C HIS A 103 4.89 10.71 -6.48
N GLU A 104 4.89 11.62 -5.50
CA GLU A 104 3.92 12.70 -5.39
C GLU A 104 3.85 13.59 -6.63
N ARG A 105 4.96 13.79 -7.35
CA ARG A 105 4.99 14.58 -8.58
C ARG A 105 4.15 13.99 -9.70
N LEU A 106 4.06 12.67 -9.74
CA LEU A 106 3.23 11.96 -10.71
C LEU A 106 1.78 11.88 -10.23
N ILE A 107 1.57 11.56 -8.94
CA ILE A 107 0.24 11.41 -8.35
C ILE A 107 -0.54 12.74 -8.44
N GLN A 108 0.10 13.89 -8.23
CA GLN A 108 -0.55 15.22 -8.31
C GLN A 108 -1.06 15.60 -9.70
N GLN A 109 -0.74 14.85 -10.74
CA GLN A 109 -1.34 15.03 -12.07
C GLN A 109 -2.76 14.45 -12.14
N TYR A 110 -3.15 13.64 -11.16
CA TYR A 110 -4.42 12.91 -11.12
C TYR A 110 -5.33 13.33 -9.95
N VAL A 111 -4.75 13.79 -8.84
CA VAL A 111 -5.48 14.26 -7.65
C VAL A 111 -4.84 15.51 -7.08
N SER A 112 -5.63 16.32 -6.39
CA SER A 112 -5.11 17.51 -5.72
C SER A 112 -4.08 17.15 -4.65
N ILE A 113 -3.06 18.01 -4.46
CA ILE A 113 -1.93 17.75 -3.56
C ILE A 113 -2.34 17.58 -2.09
N ASP A 114 -3.42 18.21 -1.66
CA ASP A 114 -4.02 18.09 -0.33
C ASP A 114 -4.70 16.72 -0.09
N ARG A 115 -4.95 15.97 -1.19
CA ARG A 115 -5.48 14.61 -1.16
C ARG A 115 -4.40 13.53 -1.24
N ILE A 116 -3.12 13.92 -1.30
CA ILE A 116 -2.00 12.99 -1.32
C ILE A 116 -1.45 12.79 0.09
N VAL A 117 -1.57 11.56 0.59
CA VAL A 117 -0.96 11.14 1.86
C VAL A 117 0.28 10.32 1.56
N ARG A 118 1.43 10.79 2.00
CA ARG A 118 2.71 10.08 1.87
C ARG A 118 3.10 9.42 3.18
N GLY A 119 3.86 8.34 3.11
CA GLY A 119 4.32 7.72 4.34
C GLY A 119 5.33 6.61 4.16
N VAL A 120 5.67 6.01 5.28
CA VAL A 120 6.56 4.85 5.39
C VAL A 120 5.92 3.81 6.29
N THR A 121 6.24 2.54 6.06
CA THR A 121 5.82 1.45 6.92
C THR A 121 7.01 0.54 7.22
N THR A 122 7.01 -0.05 8.39
CA THR A 122 7.95 -1.10 8.80
C THR A 122 7.33 -2.50 8.72
N TRP A 123 6.09 -2.59 8.27
CA TRP A 123 5.47 -3.88 7.96
C TRP A 123 6.19 -4.55 6.79
N THR A 124 6.40 -5.84 6.90
CA THR A 124 6.98 -6.69 5.87
C THR A 124 5.92 -7.65 5.35
N ALA A 125 6.00 -7.98 4.09
CA ALA A 125 5.06 -8.92 3.48
C ALA A 125 5.75 -9.69 2.36
N GLY A 126 5.30 -10.90 2.12
CA GLY A 126 5.74 -11.75 1.02
C GLY A 126 4.57 -12.48 0.36
N ILE A 127 4.84 -13.00 -0.83
CA ILE A 127 3.94 -13.89 -1.55
C ILE A 127 4.62 -15.24 -1.59
N ASP A 128 4.00 -16.27 -0.99
CA ASP A 128 4.53 -17.63 -0.98
C ASP A 128 4.20 -18.34 -2.30
N GLN A 129 2.98 -18.11 -2.77
CA GLN A 129 2.48 -18.51 -4.09
C GLN A 129 1.27 -17.63 -4.45
N PRO A 130 0.79 -17.61 -5.72
CA PRO A 130 -0.40 -16.85 -6.08
C PRO A 130 -1.56 -17.11 -5.12
N GLY A 131 -2.23 -16.03 -4.66
CA GLY A 131 -3.31 -16.09 -3.69
C GLY A 131 -2.91 -16.40 -2.24
N HIS A 132 -1.63 -16.68 -1.97
CA HIS A 132 -1.12 -16.97 -0.64
C HIS A 132 -0.03 -15.98 -0.26
N THR A 133 -0.30 -15.19 0.76
CA THR A 133 0.59 -14.10 1.22
C THR A 133 0.84 -14.21 2.71
N HIS A 134 1.87 -13.55 3.18
CA HIS A 134 2.06 -13.30 4.61
C HIS A 134 2.32 -11.81 4.86
N LEU A 135 1.82 -11.32 5.99
CA LEU A 135 2.01 -9.97 6.50
C LEU A 135 2.59 -10.06 7.91
N MET A 136 3.76 -9.49 8.10
CA MET A 136 4.46 -9.52 9.38
C MET A 136 4.81 -8.10 9.82
N GLY A 137 4.64 -7.83 11.08
CA GLY A 137 5.06 -6.56 11.68
C GLY A 137 4.11 -6.11 12.79
N GLN A 138 4.61 -5.20 13.57
CA GLN A 138 3.87 -4.52 14.63
C GLN A 138 4.26 -3.04 14.71
N GLY A 139 5.10 -2.58 13.80
CA GLY A 139 5.55 -1.20 13.74
C GLY A 139 4.50 -0.25 13.17
N PRO A 140 4.70 1.05 13.29
CA PRO A 140 3.78 2.04 12.79
C PRO A 140 3.78 2.12 11.26
N VAL A 141 2.64 2.54 10.73
CA VAL A 141 2.52 3.15 9.41
C VAL A 141 2.54 4.67 9.65
N GLU A 142 3.70 5.27 9.44
CA GLU A 142 3.90 6.70 9.65
C GLU A 142 3.55 7.46 8.37
N ILE A 143 2.59 8.38 8.46
CA ILE A 143 2.05 9.12 7.32
C ILE A 143 1.95 10.62 7.58
N GLY A 144 1.98 11.40 6.51
CA GLY A 144 1.85 12.84 6.57
C GLY A 144 1.40 13.45 5.25
N CYS A 145 1.02 14.72 5.29
CA CYS A 145 0.66 15.51 4.13
C CYS A 145 1.87 16.25 3.56
N LEU A 146 1.74 16.69 2.33
CA LEU A 146 2.75 17.47 1.61
C LEU A 146 2.55 18.97 1.77
N VAL A 147 1.30 19.37 2.05
CA VAL A 147 0.86 20.77 2.26
C VAL A 147 -0.03 20.83 3.48
N PRO A 148 -0.14 22.01 4.16
CA PRO A 148 -0.95 22.15 5.38
C PRO A 148 -2.42 21.79 5.19
N GLU A 149 -2.97 21.99 4.00
CA GLU A 149 -4.36 21.71 3.63
C GLU A 149 -4.67 20.22 3.65
N GLY A 150 -3.67 19.36 3.51
CA GLY A 150 -3.80 17.89 3.53
C GLY A 150 -3.94 17.27 4.92
N LYS A 151 -3.99 18.06 6.00
CA LYS A 151 -4.08 17.54 7.38
C LYS A 151 -5.33 16.70 7.61
N GLU A 152 -6.47 17.09 7.06
CA GLU A 152 -7.73 16.35 7.17
C GLU A 152 -7.60 14.98 6.51
N SER A 153 -7.00 14.90 5.32
CA SER A 153 -6.72 13.63 4.63
C SER A 153 -5.84 12.71 5.49
N VAL A 154 -4.81 13.26 6.15
CA VAL A 154 -3.96 12.47 7.07
C VAL A 154 -4.76 11.96 8.26
N ASP A 155 -5.64 12.78 8.85
CA ASP A 155 -6.46 12.38 10.00
C ASP A 155 -7.40 11.24 9.65
N ILE A 156 -8.05 11.30 8.49
CA ILE A 156 -8.91 10.22 7.98
C ILE A 156 -8.10 8.91 7.85
N ILE A 157 -6.93 8.97 7.23
CA ILE A 157 -6.11 7.77 6.99
C ILE A 157 -5.48 7.22 8.28
N VAL A 158 -5.05 8.08 9.22
CA VAL A 158 -4.58 7.63 10.54
C VAL A 158 -5.68 6.84 11.26
N ASN A 159 -6.88 7.39 11.33
CA ASN A 159 -8.01 6.74 11.98
C ASN A 159 -8.35 5.39 11.31
N LEU A 160 -8.38 5.36 9.97
CA LEU A 160 -8.61 4.13 9.20
C LEU A 160 -7.55 3.06 9.50
N LEU A 161 -6.27 3.43 9.50
CA LEU A 161 -5.18 2.50 9.80
C LEU A 161 -5.18 2.03 11.25
N GLN A 162 -5.55 2.90 12.20
CA GLN A 162 -5.69 2.53 13.60
C GLN A 162 -6.84 1.55 13.81
N ASN A 163 -8.01 1.82 13.23
CA ASN A 163 -9.17 0.94 13.29
C ASN A 163 -8.88 -0.44 12.65
N ALA A 164 -8.04 -0.48 11.63
CA ALA A 164 -7.60 -1.73 10.98
C ALA A 164 -6.39 -2.38 11.68
N GLU A 165 -5.99 -1.93 12.87
CA GLU A 165 -4.83 -2.42 13.63
C GLU A 165 -3.50 -2.36 12.86
N LEU A 166 -3.39 -1.44 11.91
CA LEU A 166 -2.16 -1.19 11.15
C LEU A 166 -1.27 -0.12 11.80
N LYS A 167 -1.63 0.34 13.01
CA LYS A 167 -0.88 1.32 13.81
C LYS A 167 -0.52 2.59 13.04
N GLY A 168 -1.53 3.22 12.42
CA GLY A 168 -1.36 4.52 11.76
C GLY A 168 -0.93 5.59 12.74
N VAL A 169 0.11 6.38 12.40
CA VAL A 169 0.58 7.52 13.18
C VAL A 169 0.88 8.70 12.27
N LYS A 170 0.64 9.92 12.78
CA LYS A 170 1.03 11.14 12.08
C LYS A 170 2.53 11.33 12.16
N SER A 171 3.14 11.66 11.03
CA SER A 171 4.55 12.06 10.98
C SER A 171 4.70 13.54 11.29
N GLU A 172 5.51 13.88 12.26
CA GLU A 172 5.94 15.25 12.51
C GLU A 172 7.00 15.71 11.50
N HIS A 173 7.77 14.78 10.97
CA HIS A 173 8.90 15.02 10.06
C HIS A 173 8.92 14.04 8.89
N LEU A 174 7.85 14.04 8.08
CA LEU A 174 7.64 13.10 6.98
C LEU A 174 8.86 12.92 6.06
N HIS A 175 9.50 14.02 5.65
CA HIS A 175 10.69 13.97 4.81
C HIS A 175 11.84 13.21 5.48
N GLN A 176 12.04 13.43 6.77
CA GLN A 176 13.10 12.75 7.53
C GLN A 176 12.84 11.25 7.61
N SER A 177 11.59 10.84 7.88
CA SER A 177 11.19 9.44 7.94
C SER A 177 11.37 8.73 6.60
N ILE A 178 11.00 9.38 5.49
CA ILE A 178 11.21 8.85 4.15
C ILE A 178 12.72 8.69 3.86
N TRP A 179 13.54 9.71 4.12
CA TRP A 179 14.97 9.66 3.91
C TRP A 179 15.66 8.62 4.77
N LYS A 180 15.29 8.51 6.06
CA LYS A 180 15.80 7.48 6.95
C LYS A 180 15.56 6.07 6.38
N LYS A 181 14.35 5.81 5.89
CA LYS A 181 14.02 4.52 5.25
C LYS A 181 14.85 4.28 3.98
N ILE A 182 15.06 5.30 3.16
CA ILE A 182 15.88 5.21 1.94
C ILE A 182 17.33 4.90 2.27
N CYS A 183 17.91 5.57 3.27
CA CYS A 183 19.27 5.29 3.72
C CYS A 183 19.40 3.85 4.23
N VAL A 184 18.48 3.39 5.06
CA VAL A 184 18.49 2.00 5.56
C VAL A 184 18.37 1.00 4.41
N ASN A 185 17.41 1.19 3.50
CA ASN A 185 17.25 0.28 2.37
C ASN A 185 18.45 0.30 1.42
N GLY A 186 19.01 1.48 1.14
CA GLY A 186 20.15 1.62 0.22
C GLY A 186 21.46 1.07 0.78
N THR A 187 21.66 1.11 2.09
CA THR A 187 22.85 0.56 2.74
C THR A 187 22.67 -0.91 3.10
N ALA A 188 21.70 -1.23 3.93
CA ALA A 188 21.54 -2.57 4.48
C ALA A 188 21.20 -3.60 3.39
N ASN A 189 20.23 -3.32 2.50
CA ASN A 189 19.87 -4.30 1.45
C ASN A 189 21.02 -4.50 0.44
N SER A 190 21.75 -3.45 0.11
CA SER A 190 22.90 -3.56 -0.78
C SER A 190 24.03 -4.37 -0.14
N LEU A 191 24.33 -4.14 1.13
CA LEU A 191 25.35 -4.91 1.86
C LEU A 191 24.94 -6.38 2.02
N CYS A 192 23.70 -6.66 2.40
CA CYS A 192 23.19 -8.02 2.47
C CYS A 192 23.33 -8.77 1.14
N THR A 193 23.07 -8.09 0.03
CA THR A 193 23.20 -8.68 -1.30
C THR A 193 24.67 -8.97 -1.64
N ILE A 194 25.57 -8.03 -1.38
CA ILE A 194 27.02 -8.18 -1.67
C ILE A 194 27.64 -9.25 -0.79
N LEU A 195 27.26 -9.32 0.49
CA LEU A 195 27.80 -10.24 1.48
C LEU A 195 27.05 -11.60 1.51
N GLU A 196 26.00 -11.76 0.67
CA GLU A 196 25.15 -12.95 0.63
C GLU A 196 24.62 -13.34 2.03
N CYS A 197 24.23 -12.36 2.83
CA CYS A 197 23.75 -12.54 4.19
C CYS A 197 22.36 -11.89 4.40
N ASN A 198 21.74 -12.20 5.52
CA ASN A 198 20.52 -11.53 5.96
C ASN A 198 20.84 -10.34 6.88
N LEU A 199 19.82 -9.51 7.16
CA LEU A 199 19.97 -8.29 7.96
C LEU A 199 20.46 -8.54 9.41
N ALA A 200 20.17 -9.74 9.95
CA ALA A 200 20.59 -10.10 11.31
C ALA A 200 22.08 -10.49 11.39
N ALA A 201 22.70 -10.78 10.25
CA ALA A 201 24.12 -11.13 10.15
C ALA A 201 25.01 -9.92 9.78
N LEU A 202 24.42 -8.75 9.51
CA LEU A 202 25.08 -7.51 9.19
C LEU A 202 25.42 -6.73 10.46
#